data_035230232f184a3936989cecb3c76b72
#
_entry.id   035230232f184a3936989cecb3c76b72
#
_cell.length_a   1.000
_cell.length_b   1.000
_cell.length_c   1.000
_cell.angle_alpha   90.00
_cell.angle_beta   90.00
_cell.angle_gamma   90.00
#
_symmetry.space_group_name_H-M   'P 1'
#
loop_
_entity.id
_entity.type
_entity.pdbx_description
1 polymer ?
#
loop_
_entity_poly.entity_id
_entity_poly.type
_entity_poly.pdbx_seq_one_letter_code
_entity_poly.pdbx_strand_id
1 'polypeptide(L)'
;MSELFETLKSFFYNDEWFYIEVESRPVLRLNHWGENGRFSCQAEVNEEQKIFYFYSYFPVNVPEEKRSVIAELITRANYGMRVGNFELDYEDGEVRFKTSLDVENVELSHDLVSNHVYANVWTMDRYLPALFGVIYGNISPKDAVEQIEE
;
A
#
# COMPACT_ATOMS: atom_id res chain seq x y z
N MET A 1 -1.09 9.67 24.35
CA MET A 1 -0.57 8.85 23.24
C MET A 1 -1.36 7.58 23.14
N SER A 2 -1.71 7.19 21.95
CA SER A 2 -2.61 6.07 21.78
C SER A 2 -1.88 4.74 21.89
N GLU A 3 -2.56 3.76 22.44
CA GLU A 3 -2.07 2.42 22.57
C GLU A 3 -1.86 1.76 21.19
N LEU A 4 -2.76 2.03 20.24
CA LEU A 4 -2.64 1.52 18.88
C LEU A 4 -1.39 2.05 18.19
N PHE A 5 -1.13 3.34 18.32
CA PHE A 5 0.03 3.95 17.69
C PHE A 5 1.34 3.46 18.33
N GLU A 6 1.35 3.26 19.65
CA GLU A 6 2.51 2.71 20.33
C GLU A 6 2.81 1.29 19.88
N THR A 7 1.76 0.47 19.68
CA THR A 7 1.93 -0.88 19.12
C THR A 7 2.54 -0.83 17.73
N LEU A 8 2.06 0.09 16.90
CA LEU A 8 2.56 0.27 15.55
C LEU A 8 4.04 0.62 15.55
N LYS A 9 4.43 1.61 16.35
CA LYS A 9 5.84 2.02 16.45
C LYS A 9 6.72 0.87 16.97
N SER A 10 6.24 0.16 17.96
CA SER A 10 6.95 -0.99 18.53
C SER A 10 7.18 -2.08 17.48
N PHE A 11 6.18 -2.36 16.67
CA PHE A 11 6.34 -3.33 15.59
C PHE A 11 7.46 -2.93 14.64
N PHE A 12 7.42 -1.71 14.12
CA PHE A 12 8.41 -1.25 13.14
C PHE A 12 9.81 -1.18 13.74
N TYR A 13 9.92 -0.79 15.01
CA TYR A 13 11.21 -0.77 15.69
C TYR A 13 11.78 -2.20 15.81
N ASN A 14 10.97 -3.14 16.26
CA ASN A 14 11.40 -4.53 16.46
C ASN A 14 11.69 -5.23 15.15
N ASP A 15 11.00 -4.88 14.08
CA ASP A 15 11.19 -5.44 12.74
C ASP A 15 12.26 -4.71 11.94
N GLU A 16 12.97 -3.81 12.59
CA GLU A 16 14.13 -3.08 12.04
C GLU A 16 13.81 -2.20 10.84
N TRP A 17 12.62 -1.63 10.81
CA TRP A 17 12.29 -0.62 9.81
C TRP A 17 12.79 0.74 10.27
N PHE A 18 13.39 1.50 9.34
CA PHE A 18 13.62 2.92 9.58
C PHE A 18 12.31 3.66 9.33
N TYR A 19 11.88 4.48 10.29
CA TYR A 19 10.65 5.26 10.12
C TYR A 19 10.83 6.67 10.65
N ILE A 20 10.03 7.59 10.10
CA ILE A 20 9.95 8.97 10.57
C ILE A 20 8.54 9.21 11.07
N GLU A 21 8.44 9.66 12.32
CA GLU A 21 7.16 9.99 12.92
C GLU A 21 6.73 11.38 12.45
N VAL A 22 5.50 11.50 11.94
CA VAL A 22 4.95 12.77 11.51
C VAL A 22 4.52 13.56 12.74
N GLU A 23 5.01 14.80 12.85
CA GLU A 23 4.71 15.65 14.00
C GLU A 23 3.20 15.86 14.16
N SER A 24 2.72 15.68 15.40
CA SER A 24 1.33 15.91 15.80
C SER A 24 0.29 15.01 15.13
N ARG A 25 0.72 13.91 14.50
CA ARG A 25 -0.19 12.97 13.85
C ARG A 25 0.23 11.54 14.18
N PRO A 26 -0.74 10.61 14.32
CA PRO A 26 -0.40 9.20 14.53
C PRO A 26 -0.04 8.53 13.20
N VAL A 27 1.02 9.01 12.57
CA VAL A 27 1.44 8.61 11.22
C VAL A 27 2.95 8.39 11.21
N LEU A 28 3.37 7.28 10.59
CA LEU A 28 4.78 6.96 10.35
C LEU A 28 5.03 6.94 8.85
N ARG A 29 6.17 7.50 8.43
CA ARG A 29 6.63 7.42 7.04
C ARG A 29 7.79 6.45 6.95
N LEU A 30 7.74 5.60 5.95
CA LEU A 30 8.71 4.52 5.76
C LEU A 30 9.02 4.38 4.27
N ASN A 31 10.02 3.56 3.97
CA ASN A 31 10.34 3.18 2.60
C ASN A 31 10.55 1.67 2.54
N HIS A 32 10.20 1.09 1.41
CA HIS A 32 10.42 -0.32 1.16
C HIS A 32 11.26 -0.51 -0.10
N TRP A 33 12.26 -1.40 -0.01
CA TRP A 33 13.10 -1.79 -1.15
C TRP A 33 12.70 -3.21 -1.52
N GLY A 34 11.92 -3.35 -2.61
CA GLY A 34 11.48 -4.64 -3.10
C GLY A 34 12.38 -5.17 -4.21
N GLU A 35 11.97 -6.27 -4.80
CA GLU A 35 12.70 -6.85 -5.94
C GLU A 35 12.55 -6.03 -7.21
N ASN A 36 11.41 -5.37 -7.37
CA ASN A 36 11.07 -4.63 -8.60
C ASN A 36 11.21 -3.12 -8.46
N GLY A 37 11.58 -2.64 -7.29
CA GLY A 37 11.79 -1.22 -7.09
C GLY A 37 11.61 -0.80 -5.65
N ARG A 38 11.81 0.51 -5.45
CA ARG A 38 11.66 1.15 -4.15
C ARG A 38 10.43 2.04 -4.17
N PHE A 39 9.71 2.09 -3.04
CA PHE A 39 8.56 2.97 -2.93
C PHE A 39 8.37 3.43 -1.49
N SER A 40 7.69 4.55 -1.32
CA SER A 40 7.39 5.08 0.00
C SER A 40 6.13 4.42 0.56
N CYS A 41 6.07 4.37 1.88
CA CYS A 41 4.97 3.78 2.62
C CYS A 41 4.53 4.71 3.73
N GLN A 42 3.31 4.50 4.22
CA GLN A 42 2.79 5.25 5.34
C GLN A 42 1.95 4.32 6.21
N ALA A 43 2.25 4.30 7.50
CA ALA A 43 1.46 3.56 8.48
C ALA A 43 0.75 4.56 9.38
N GLU A 44 -0.54 4.35 9.63
CA GLU A 44 -1.30 5.27 10.48
C GLU A 44 -2.42 4.56 11.21
N VAL A 45 -2.87 5.20 12.29
CA VAL A 45 -4.04 4.73 13.03
C VAL A 45 -5.07 5.85 13.11
N ASN A 46 -6.33 5.46 13.03
CA ASN A 46 -7.44 6.34 13.40
C ASN A 46 -7.90 5.88 14.78
N GLU A 47 -7.54 6.65 15.80
CA GLU A 47 -7.83 6.29 17.19
C GLU A 47 -9.30 6.27 17.50
N GLU A 48 -10.04 7.20 16.92
CA GLU A 48 -11.48 7.31 17.16
C GLU A 48 -12.23 6.10 16.63
N GLN A 49 -11.90 5.69 15.41
CA GLN A 49 -12.55 4.55 14.74
C GLN A 49 -11.88 3.23 15.05
N LYS A 50 -10.71 3.24 15.68
CA LYS A 50 -9.93 2.03 15.97
C LYS A 50 -9.56 1.27 14.70
N ILE A 51 -8.98 1.98 13.73
CA ILE A 51 -8.54 1.40 12.46
C ILE A 51 -7.05 1.63 12.27
N PHE A 52 -6.35 0.58 11.85
CA PHE A 52 -4.97 0.63 11.41
C PHE A 52 -4.94 0.62 9.91
N TYR A 53 -4.15 1.52 9.30
CA TYR A 53 -3.95 1.60 7.85
C TYR A 53 -2.49 1.48 7.51
N PHE A 54 -2.19 0.78 6.42
CA PHE A 54 -0.86 0.81 5.82
C PHE A 54 -1.00 1.05 4.33
N TYR A 55 -0.22 1.99 3.81
CA TYR A 55 -0.24 2.36 2.40
C TYR A 55 1.14 2.20 1.79
N SER A 56 1.20 1.65 0.56
CA SER A 56 2.37 1.74 -0.30
C SER A 56 2.01 2.63 -1.47
N TYR A 57 2.89 3.54 -1.84
CA TYR A 57 2.63 4.51 -2.90
C TYR A 57 3.43 4.15 -4.14
N PHE A 58 2.76 4.03 -5.28
CA PHE A 58 3.44 3.85 -6.55
C PHE A 58 4.30 5.09 -6.81
N PRO A 59 5.58 4.92 -7.26
CA PRO A 59 6.53 6.04 -7.28
C PRO A 59 6.23 7.19 -8.22
N VAL A 60 5.29 7.03 -9.14
CA VAL A 60 4.98 8.02 -10.18
C VAL A 60 3.49 8.34 -10.14
N ASN A 61 3.14 9.62 -10.29
CA ASN A 61 1.75 9.99 -10.50
C ASN A 61 1.38 9.67 -11.96
N VAL A 62 0.26 9.00 -12.15
CA VAL A 62 -0.18 8.56 -13.48
C VAL A 62 -0.57 9.77 -14.31
N PRO A 63 0.01 9.94 -15.51
CA PRO A 63 -0.40 11.05 -16.40
C PRO A 63 -1.89 10.98 -16.71
N GLU A 64 -2.49 12.13 -16.91
CA GLU A 64 -3.94 12.23 -17.10
C GLU A 64 -4.45 11.31 -18.21
N GLU A 65 -3.74 11.24 -19.33
CA GLU A 65 -4.13 10.41 -20.48
C GLU A 65 -4.00 8.91 -20.24
N LYS A 66 -3.36 8.50 -19.14
CA LYS A 66 -3.20 7.08 -18.76
C LYS A 66 -4.08 6.65 -17.61
N ARG A 67 -4.81 7.58 -16.98
CA ARG A 67 -5.59 7.24 -15.78
C ARG A 67 -6.70 6.23 -16.03
N SER A 68 -7.36 6.30 -17.20
CA SER A 68 -8.42 5.33 -17.49
C SER A 68 -7.88 3.92 -17.68
N VAL A 69 -6.73 3.75 -18.36
CA VAL A 69 -6.15 2.41 -18.53
C VAL A 69 -5.58 1.88 -17.20
N ILE A 70 -5.05 2.76 -16.35
CA ILE A 70 -4.61 2.34 -15.02
C ILE A 70 -5.80 1.96 -14.14
N ALA A 71 -6.93 2.69 -14.26
CA ALA A 71 -8.16 2.30 -13.55
C ALA A 71 -8.60 0.88 -13.96
N GLU A 72 -8.52 0.55 -15.24
CA GLU A 72 -8.82 -0.82 -15.69
C GLU A 72 -7.81 -1.81 -15.11
N LEU A 73 -6.52 -1.48 -15.13
CA LEU A 73 -5.48 -2.35 -14.59
C LEU A 73 -5.76 -2.69 -13.13
N ILE A 74 -5.99 -1.68 -12.30
CA ILE A 74 -6.19 -1.92 -10.87
C ILE A 74 -7.53 -2.60 -10.59
N THR A 75 -8.55 -2.35 -11.39
CA THR A 75 -9.82 -3.06 -11.26
C THR A 75 -9.61 -4.56 -11.51
N ARG A 76 -8.84 -4.90 -12.55
CA ARG A 76 -8.52 -6.30 -12.83
C ARG A 76 -7.65 -6.92 -11.74
N ALA A 77 -6.66 -6.17 -11.24
CA ALA A 77 -5.77 -6.64 -10.17
C ALA A 77 -6.52 -6.83 -8.85
N ASN A 78 -7.43 -5.90 -8.52
CA ASN A 78 -8.20 -5.97 -7.28
C ASN A 78 -9.17 -7.16 -7.25
N TYR A 79 -9.63 -7.58 -8.41
CA TYR A 79 -10.59 -8.69 -8.47
C TYR A 79 -9.95 -9.95 -7.92
N GLY A 80 -10.53 -10.50 -6.86
CA GLY A 80 -10.00 -11.69 -6.20
C GLY A 80 -8.86 -11.43 -5.22
N MET A 81 -8.49 -10.17 -5.01
CA MET A 81 -7.44 -9.82 -4.04
C MET A 81 -7.85 -10.24 -2.64
N ARG A 82 -6.98 -10.98 -1.95
CA ARG A 82 -7.34 -11.55 -0.65
C ARG A 82 -7.24 -10.55 0.50
N VAL A 83 -6.23 -9.69 0.46
CA VAL A 83 -5.99 -8.69 1.51
C VAL A 83 -5.59 -7.40 0.85
N GLY A 84 -6.35 -6.34 1.13
CA GLY A 84 -6.05 -5.01 0.60
C GLY A 84 -6.55 -4.78 -0.82
N ASN A 85 -6.28 -3.60 -1.32
CA ASN A 85 -6.70 -3.21 -2.67
C ASN A 85 -5.91 -2.00 -3.16
N PHE A 86 -5.79 -1.88 -4.48
CA PHE A 86 -5.25 -0.67 -5.09
C PHE A 86 -6.30 0.44 -5.12
N GLU A 87 -5.82 1.66 -5.04
CA GLU A 87 -6.63 2.86 -5.18
C GLU A 87 -5.96 3.82 -6.15
N LEU A 88 -6.76 4.50 -6.97
CA LEU A 88 -6.28 5.54 -7.88
C LEU A 88 -7.04 6.83 -7.59
N ASP A 89 -6.30 7.91 -7.34
CA ASP A 89 -6.90 9.23 -7.22
C ASP A 89 -6.90 9.89 -8.61
N TYR A 90 -8.08 10.08 -9.17
CA TYR A 90 -8.22 10.69 -10.49
C TYR A 90 -7.83 12.16 -10.53
N GLU A 91 -7.78 12.83 -9.37
CA GLU A 91 -7.43 14.25 -9.31
C GLU A 91 -5.97 14.50 -9.63
N ASP A 92 -5.07 13.63 -9.15
CA ASP A 92 -3.64 13.83 -9.32
C ASP A 92 -2.88 12.62 -9.90
N GLY A 93 -3.58 11.50 -10.07
CA GLY A 93 -2.94 10.28 -10.60
C GLY A 93 -2.18 9.46 -9.58
N GLU A 94 -2.35 9.72 -8.29
CA GLU A 94 -1.70 8.91 -7.27
C GLU A 94 -2.26 7.49 -7.28
N VAL A 95 -1.37 6.50 -7.29
CA VAL A 95 -1.75 5.08 -7.11
C VAL A 95 -1.14 4.61 -5.80
N ARG A 96 -1.96 3.95 -4.99
CA ARG A 96 -1.48 3.38 -3.74
C ARG A 96 -2.13 2.01 -3.52
N PHE A 97 -1.46 1.19 -2.73
CA PHE A 97 -2.04 -0.06 -2.25
C PHE A 97 -2.35 0.10 -0.77
N LYS A 98 -3.57 -0.19 -0.39
CA LYS A 98 -4.05 -0.03 0.98
C LYS A 98 -4.36 -1.38 1.61
N THR A 99 -3.84 -1.60 2.83
CA THR A 99 -4.36 -2.61 3.73
C THR A 99 -4.88 -1.90 4.97
N SER A 100 -5.98 -2.38 5.52
CA SER A 100 -6.56 -1.79 6.71
C SER A 100 -7.16 -2.87 7.59
N LEU A 101 -7.26 -2.57 8.88
CA LEU A 101 -7.77 -3.52 9.86
C LEU A 101 -8.57 -2.78 10.92
N ASP A 102 -9.82 -3.14 11.07
CA ASP A 102 -10.67 -2.65 12.15
C ASP A 102 -10.34 -3.46 13.41
N VAL A 103 -9.86 -2.77 14.44
CA VAL A 103 -9.49 -3.41 15.70
C VAL A 103 -10.38 -2.95 16.86
N GLU A 104 -11.61 -2.53 16.55
CA GLU A 104 -12.58 -2.23 17.61
C GLU A 104 -12.89 -3.52 18.36
N ASN A 105 -12.71 -3.47 19.69
CA ASN A 105 -12.91 -4.62 20.57
C ASN A 105 -11.98 -5.81 20.33
N VAL A 106 -10.87 -5.57 19.61
CA VAL A 106 -9.85 -6.58 19.32
C VAL A 106 -8.49 -5.99 19.60
N GLU A 107 -7.58 -6.77 20.14
CA GLU A 107 -6.23 -6.30 20.39
C GLU A 107 -5.40 -6.31 19.10
N LEU A 108 -4.71 -5.22 18.82
CA LEU A 108 -3.78 -5.15 17.70
C LEU A 108 -2.45 -5.77 18.12
N SER A 109 -2.11 -6.91 17.55
CA SER A 109 -0.86 -7.61 17.83
C SER A 109 0.20 -7.28 16.78
N HIS A 110 1.47 -7.53 17.11
CA HIS A 110 2.56 -7.42 16.14
C HIS A 110 2.33 -8.35 14.94
N ASP A 111 1.78 -9.54 15.15
CA ASP A 111 1.50 -10.47 14.06
C ASP A 111 0.44 -9.92 13.09
N LEU A 112 -0.60 -9.27 13.61
CA LEU A 112 -1.62 -8.66 12.76
C LEU A 112 -1.03 -7.50 11.95
N VAL A 113 -0.20 -6.67 12.58
CA VAL A 113 0.49 -5.58 11.88
C VAL A 113 1.37 -6.17 10.78
N SER A 114 2.19 -7.15 11.14
CA SER A 114 3.11 -7.82 10.19
C SER A 114 2.36 -8.36 8.97
N ASN A 115 1.27 -9.09 9.20
CA ASN A 115 0.49 -9.68 8.11
C ASN A 115 0.01 -8.63 7.12
N HIS A 116 -0.46 -7.50 7.62
CA HIS A 116 -0.98 -6.44 6.76
C HIS A 116 0.12 -5.64 6.08
N VAL A 117 1.22 -5.38 6.78
CA VAL A 117 2.37 -4.67 6.21
C VAL A 117 2.99 -5.46 5.07
N TYR A 118 3.26 -6.75 5.29
CA TYR A 118 3.92 -7.57 4.27
C TYR A 118 3.00 -7.95 3.12
N ALA A 119 1.72 -8.21 3.37
CA ALA A 119 0.75 -8.38 2.28
C ALA A 119 0.76 -7.14 1.38
N ASN A 120 0.86 -5.96 2.00
CA ASN A 120 0.85 -4.69 1.28
C ASN A 120 2.11 -4.50 0.42
N VAL A 121 3.30 -4.52 1.05
CA VAL A 121 4.52 -4.20 0.32
C VAL A 121 4.86 -5.26 -0.73
N TRP A 122 4.58 -6.53 -0.46
CA TRP A 122 4.80 -7.59 -1.46
C TRP A 122 3.86 -7.44 -2.66
N THR A 123 2.62 -7.03 -2.43
CA THR A 123 1.67 -6.83 -3.53
C THR A 123 2.07 -5.63 -4.39
N MET A 124 2.38 -4.49 -3.77
CA MET A 124 2.84 -3.33 -4.54
C MET A 124 4.09 -3.68 -5.35
N ASP A 125 5.07 -4.31 -4.73
CA ASP A 125 6.29 -4.70 -5.42
C ASP A 125 6.00 -5.64 -6.60
N ARG A 126 5.15 -6.61 -6.40
CA ARG A 126 4.79 -7.58 -7.44
C ARG A 126 4.15 -6.90 -8.66
N TYR A 127 3.33 -5.87 -8.44
CA TYR A 127 2.60 -5.19 -9.50
C TYR A 127 3.34 -3.99 -10.09
N LEU A 128 4.51 -3.61 -9.56
CA LEU A 128 5.29 -2.50 -10.13
C LEU A 128 5.54 -2.68 -11.63
N PRO A 129 6.00 -3.85 -12.13
CA PRO A 129 6.22 -4.01 -13.56
C PRO A 129 4.95 -3.84 -14.38
N ALA A 130 3.80 -4.27 -13.88
CA ALA A 130 2.52 -4.12 -14.57
C ALA A 130 2.15 -2.64 -14.70
N LEU A 131 2.25 -1.90 -13.60
CA LEU A 131 1.95 -0.46 -13.58
C LEU A 131 2.86 0.30 -14.55
N PHE A 132 4.17 0.07 -14.46
CA PHE A 132 5.12 0.71 -15.37
C PHE A 132 4.87 0.29 -16.83
N GLY A 133 4.56 -0.98 -17.05
CA GLY A 133 4.33 -1.50 -18.41
C GLY A 133 3.13 -0.84 -19.08
N VAL A 134 2.05 -0.62 -18.34
CA VAL A 134 0.86 0.06 -18.89
C VAL A 134 1.14 1.54 -19.13
N ILE A 135 1.84 2.20 -18.20
CA ILE A 135 2.12 3.65 -18.33
C ILE A 135 3.11 3.94 -19.47
N TYR A 136 4.21 3.20 -19.52
CA TYR A 136 5.33 3.52 -20.41
C TYR A 136 5.55 2.52 -21.53
N GLY A 137 5.06 1.29 -21.40
CA GLY A 137 5.33 0.22 -22.36
C GLY A 137 4.18 -0.13 -23.29
N ASN A 138 3.08 0.60 -23.22
CA ASN A 138 1.86 0.35 -24.02
C ASN A 138 1.32 -1.08 -23.89
N ILE A 139 1.57 -1.72 -22.76
CA ILE A 139 1.00 -3.04 -22.49
C ILE A 139 -0.46 -2.84 -22.07
N SER A 140 -1.36 -3.69 -22.59
CA SER A 140 -2.76 -3.58 -22.19
C SER A 140 -2.93 -3.98 -20.73
N PRO A 141 -3.93 -3.41 -20.03
CA PRO A 141 -4.21 -3.81 -18.65
C PRO A 141 -4.39 -5.30 -18.46
N LYS A 142 -5.12 -5.94 -19.39
CA LYS A 142 -5.34 -7.37 -19.33
C LYS A 142 -4.04 -8.16 -19.41
N ASP A 143 -3.19 -7.84 -20.39
CA ASP A 143 -1.91 -8.53 -20.57
C ASP A 143 -0.98 -8.29 -19.38
N ALA A 144 -0.96 -7.07 -18.86
CA ALA A 144 -0.11 -6.73 -17.73
C ALA A 144 -0.46 -7.57 -16.49
N VAL A 145 -1.75 -7.73 -16.20
CA VAL A 145 -2.20 -8.54 -15.06
C VAL A 145 -1.89 -10.03 -15.32
N GLU A 146 -2.14 -10.52 -16.52
CA GLU A 146 -1.85 -11.91 -16.84
C GLU A 146 -0.36 -12.24 -16.66
N GLN A 147 0.54 -11.34 -17.03
CA GLN A 147 1.97 -11.54 -16.85
C GLN A 147 2.37 -11.64 -15.39
N ILE A 148 1.65 -10.96 -14.49
CA ILE A 148 1.95 -10.98 -13.06
C ILE A 148 1.35 -12.22 -12.38
N GLU A 149 0.14 -12.61 -12.78
CA GLU A 149 -0.63 -13.64 -12.07
C GLU A 149 -0.42 -15.06 -12.57
N GLU A 150 0.35 -15.24 -13.59
CA GLU A 150 0.68 -16.58 -14.10
C GLU A 150 1.57 -17.38 -13.14
#